data_3236252306c0caf760566d418337c3dd
#
_entry.id   3236252306c0caf760566d418337c3dd
#
_cell.length_a   1.000
_cell.length_b   1.000
_cell.length_c   1.000
_cell.angle_alpha   90.00
_cell.angle_beta   90.00
_cell.angle_gamma   90.00
#
_symmetry.space_group_name_H-M   'P 1'
#
loop_
_entity.id
_entity.type
_entity.pdbx_description
1 polymer ?
#
loop_
_entity_poly.entity_id
_entity_poly.type
_entity_poly.pdbx_seq_one_letter_code
_entity_poly.pdbx_strand_id
1 'polypeptide(L)'
;MNILFDNHDSRIKYYELMLERDLDGLPRCPLPEGYCFVFYRPGDCGNWIEIEKSAKEFSSYEQGMEAWGKYYAANEDILPQRMVFIENADGRKVATATAYYDVLGRDKSGDGWLHWVAVHREYQGKGLSKPLISYVLNVMRGLGYTHAKIPTQSTSWVACKVYLDLGFRPIPKNAVNSRKGWEIVKALTDHPALASFSPAAMEEILAK
;
A
#
# COMPACT_ATOMS: atom_id res chain seq x y z
N MET A 1 -0.18 -24.18 -9.65
CA MET A 1 -0.65 -23.02 -10.43
C MET A 1 -0.13 -21.78 -9.74
N ASN A 2 0.98 -21.18 -10.22
CA ASN A 2 1.51 -19.95 -9.63
C ASN A 2 0.52 -18.83 -9.95
N ILE A 3 -0.32 -18.48 -8.99
CA ILE A 3 -1.12 -17.27 -9.06
C ILE A 3 -0.12 -16.12 -8.92
N LEU A 4 0.29 -15.54 -10.05
CA LEU A 4 0.97 -14.26 -10.07
C LEU A 4 -0.02 -13.25 -9.51
N PHE A 5 0.21 -12.80 -8.30
CA PHE A 5 -0.60 -11.78 -7.65
C PHE A 5 -0.39 -10.46 -8.39
N ASP A 6 -1.37 -10.05 -9.17
CA ASP A 6 -1.41 -8.70 -9.72
C ASP A 6 -1.88 -7.74 -8.64
N ASN A 7 -1.15 -6.65 -8.45
CA ASN A 7 -1.60 -5.56 -7.56
C ASN A 7 -2.92 -4.96 -8.04
N HIS A 8 -3.21 -5.08 -9.34
CA HIS A 8 -4.48 -4.73 -9.95
C HIS A 8 -5.06 -5.97 -10.66
N ASP A 9 -5.98 -6.67 -10.01
CA ASP A 9 -6.73 -7.74 -10.66
C ASP A 9 -7.90 -7.15 -11.46
N SER A 10 -7.66 -6.88 -12.75
CA SER A 10 -8.66 -6.30 -13.67
C SER A 10 -9.91 -7.14 -13.88
N ARG A 11 -9.90 -8.39 -13.44
CA ARG A 11 -11.08 -9.28 -13.48
C ARG A 11 -12.10 -8.91 -12.40
N ILE A 12 -11.72 -8.09 -11.42
CA ILE A 12 -12.53 -7.73 -10.25
C ILE A 12 -13.10 -6.33 -10.43
N LYS A 13 -14.35 -6.13 -10.01
CA LYS A 13 -14.97 -4.80 -10.00
C LYS A 13 -14.21 -3.85 -9.08
N TYR A 14 -13.94 -2.68 -9.58
CA TYR A 14 -13.23 -1.62 -8.86
C TYR A 14 -14.17 -0.89 -7.90
N TYR A 15 -13.77 -0.81 -6.63
CA TYR A 15 -14.36 0.05 -5.61
C TYR A 15 -13.23 0.67 -4.78
N GLU A 16 -13.31 1.98 -4.57
CA GLU A 16 -12.39 2.67 -3.64
C GLU A 16 -12.62 2.19 -2.21
N LEU A 17 -11.54 1.90 -1.53
CA LEU A 17 -11.51 1.45 -0.15
C LEU A 17 -10.59 2.34 0.67
N MET A 18 -10.83 2.41 1.96
CA MET A 18 -9.98 3.09 2.92
C MET A 18 -9.86 2.22 4.16
N LEU A 19 -8.65 2.12 4.70
CA LEU A 19 -8.39 1.50 5.99
C LEU A 19 -7.69 2.49 6.91
N GLU A 20 -7.81 2.24 8.19
CA GLU A 20 -7.11 2.98 9.24
C GLU A 20 -6.58 2.04 10.31
N ARG A 21 -5.60 2.49 11.08
CA ARG A 21 -5.15 1.86 12.32
C ARG A 21 -4.51 2.87 13.26
N ASP A 22 -4.55 2.54 14.56
CA ASP A 22 -3.74 3.20 15.56
C ASP A 22 -2.26 2.77 15.39
N LEU A 23 -1.33 3.68 15.68
CA LEU A 23 0.10 3.40 15.60
C LEU A 23 0.68 2.84 16.92
N ASP A 24 -0.19 2.47 17.86
CA ASP A 24 0.19 1.70 19.03
C ASP A 24 0.20 0.20 18.73
N GLY A 25 0.98 -0.55 19.48
CA GLY A 25 1.03 -2.01 19.37
C GLY A 25 1.40 -2.52 17.97
N LEU A 26 2.31 -1.83 17.26
CA LEU A 26 2.71 -2.23 15.92
C LEU A 26 3.35 -3.62 15.91
N PRO A 27 2.93 -4.53 14.99
CA PRO A 27 3.52 -5.85 14.87
C PRO A 27 4.98 -5.74 14.40
N ARG A 28 5.85 -6.54 14.97
CA ARG A 28 7.24 -6.63 14.54
C ARG A 28 7.36 -7.68 13.44
N CYS A 29 7.63 -7.26 12.22
CA CYS A 29 7.81 -8.13 11.08
C CYS A 29 9.29 -8.06 10.65
N PRO A 30 10.10 -9.10 10.87
CA PRO A 30 11.50 -9.09 10.46
C PRO A 30 11.63 -9.12 8.95
N LEU A 31 12.60 -8.38 8.42
CA LEU A 31 12.96 -8.44 7.01
C LEU A 31 13.72 -9.76 6.73
N PRO A 32 13.44 -10.45 5.62
CA PRO A 32 14.19 -11.63 5.22
C PRO A 32 15.69 -11.34 5.03
N GLU A 33 16.51 -12.37 5.20
CA GLU A 33 17.96 -12.28 4.97
C GLU A 33 18.26 -11.85 3.53
N GLY A 34 19.34 -11.08 3.36
CA GLY A 34 19.75 -10.53 2.06
C GLY A 34 19.03 -9.24 1.64
N TYR A 35 18.22 -8.66 2.53
CA TYR A 35 17.55 -7.37 2.30
C TYR A 35 17.82 -6.40 3.44
N CYS A 36 17.81 -5.09 3.14
CA CYS A 36 17.88 -4.03 4.14
C CYS A 36 16.89 -2.90 3.83
N PHE A 37 16.54 -2.14 4.86
CA PHE A 37 15.79 -0.90 4.67
C PHE A 37 16.75 0.24 4.39
N VAL A 38 16.44 1.06 3.40
CA VAL A 38 17.13 2.30 3.10
C VAL A 38 16.13 3.42 2.91
N PHE A 39 16.49 4.62 3.33
CA PHE A 39 15.67 5.81 3.07
C PHE A 39 15.96 6.38 1.69
N TYR A 40 15.01 7.14 1.19
CA TYR A 40 15.12 7.93 -0.03
C TYR A 40 16.39 8.79 -0.01
N ARG A 41 17.06 8.86 -1.16
CA ARG A 41 18.14 9.81 -1.45
C ARG A 41 17.80 10.60 -2.71
N PRO A 42 18.22 11.87 -2.84
CA PRO A 42 18.03 12.63 -4.07
C PRO A 42 18.46 11.82 -5.29
N GLY A 43 17.57 11.73 -6.29
CA GLY A 43 17.77 10.90 -7.48
C GLY A 43 17.04 9.55 -7.45
N ASP A 44 16.47 9.12 -6.33
CA ASP A 44 15.73 7.85 -6.21
C ASP A 44 14.33 7.87 -6.87
N CYS A 45 13.92 9.00 -7.43
CA CYS A 45 12.64 9.11 -8.17
C CYS A 45 12.51 8.01 -9.23
N GLY A 46 13.58 7.77 -10.01
CA GLY A 46 13.58 6.70 -11.01
C GLY A 46 13.38 5.31 -10.41
N ASN A 47 13.99 5.01 -9.25
CA ASN A 47 13.80 3.74 -8.55
C ASN A 47 12.34 3.57 -8.08
N TRP A 48 11.72 4.63 -7.54
CA TRP A 48 10.34 4.62 -7.15
C TRP A 48 9.42 4.33 -8.35
N ILE A 49 9.62 5.03 -9.48
CA ILE A 49 8.84 4.83 -10.71
C ILE A 49 8.97 3.39 -11.22
N GLU A 50 10.18 2.84 -11.27
CA GLU A 50 10.40 1.47 -11.76
C GLU A 50 9.69 0.43 -10.88
N ILE A 51 9.70 0.59 -9.55
CA ILE A 51 9.00 -0.31 -8.63
C ILE A 51 7.49 -0.22 -8.86
N GLU A 52 6.91 0.97 -8.86
CA GLU A 52 5.47 1.19 -9.02
C GLU A 52 4.98 0.75 -10.40
N LYS A 53 5.74 1.05 -11.47
CA LYS A 53 5.44 0.57 -12.82
C LYS A 53 5.48 -0.95 -12.91
N SER A 54 6.47 -1.60 -12.29
CA SER A 54 6.55 -3.06 -12.25
C SER A 54 5.36 -3.69 -11.51
N ALA A 55 4.83 -2.98 -10.52
CA ALA A 55 3.63 -3.34 -9.77
C ALA A 55 2.32 -2.99 -10.51
N LYS A 56 2.40 -2.42 -11.72
CA LYS A 56 1.28 -2.02 -12.60
C LYS A 56 0.46 -0.82 -12.10
N GLU A 57 1.03 0.03 -11.25
CA GLU A 57 0.41 1.31 -10.89
C GLU A 57 0.48 2.32 -12.06
N PHE A 58 1.48 2.17 -12.93
CA PHE A 58 1.67 2.98 -14.13
C PHE A 58 1.91 2.08 -15.35
N SER A 59 1.45 2.52 -16.52
CA SER A 59 1.72 1.86 -17.80
C SER A 59 3.02 2.37 -18.46
N SER A 60 3.49 3.58 -18.10
CA SER A 60 4.69 4.17 -18.65
C SER A 60 5.50 4.95 -17.60
N TYR A 61 6.75 5.28 -17.93
CA TYR A 61 7.62 6.11 -17.09
C TYR A 61 7.08 7.54 -16.97
N GLU A 62 6.50 8.09 -18.02
CA GLU A 62 5.92 9.43 -18.07
C GLU A 62 4.76 9.57 -17.08
N GLN A 63 3.88 8.56 -17.00
CA GLN A 63 2.82 8.52 -15.98
C GLN A 63 3.38 8.49 -14.56
N GLY A 64 4.48 7.76 -14.35
CA GLY A 64 5.20 7.77 -13.08
C GLY A 64 5.76 9.15 -12.73
N MET A 65 6.32 9.87 -13.71
CA MET A 65 6.81 11.25 -13.54
C MET A 65 5.67 12.23 -13.23
N GLU A 66 4.51 12.08 -13.87
CA GLU A 66 3.32 12.89 -13.56
C GLU A 66 2.85 12.66 -12.12
N ALA A 67 2.80 11.40 -11.70
CA ALA A 67 2.45 11.05 -10.32
C ALA A 67 3.48 11.58 -9.33
N TRP A 68 4.79 11.46 -9.63
CA TRP A 68 5.85 12.05 -8.81
C TRP A 68 5.66 13.56 -8.65
N GLY A 69 5.44 14.27 -9.77
CA GLY A 69 5.15 15.70 -9.78
C GLY A 69 3.96 16.10 -8.91
N LYS A 70 2.91 15.30 -8.96
CA LYS A 70 1.67 15.52 -8.20
C LYS A 70 1.82 15.32 -6.70
N TYR A 71 2.58 14.31 -6.28
CA TYR A 71 2.60 13.86 -4.88
C TYR A 71 3.87 14.24 -4.12
N TYR A 72 5.03 14.29 -4.79
CA TYR A 72 6.31 14.35 -4.10
C TYR A 72 7.20 15.52 -4.49
N ALA A 73 7.19 15.98 -5.74
CA ALA A 73 8.17 16.95 -6.23
C ALA A 73 8.21 18.27 -5.42
N ALA A 74 7.06 18.74 -4.94
CA ALA A 74 6.98 19.96 -4.13
C ALA A 74 7.52 19.79 -2.69
N ASN A 75 7.75 18.55 -2.25
CA ASN A 75 8.15 18.21 -0.88
C ASN A 75 9.23 17.11 -0.90
N GLU A 76 10.11 17.14 -1.89
CA GLU A 76 11.16 16.12 -2.05
C GLU A 76 12.18 16.18 -0.89
N ASP A 77 12.38 17.34 -0.32
CA ASP A 77 13.29 17.60 0.80
C ASP A 77 12.93 16.84 2.08
N ILE A 78 11.67 16.46 2.28
CA ILE A 78 11.26 15.67 3.44
C ILE A 78 11.30 14.16 3.19
N LEU A 79 11.43 13.69 1.96
CA LEU A 79 11.42 12.26 1.62
C LEU A 79 12.56 11.45 2.27
N PRO A 80 13.77 11.99 2.51
CA PRO A 80 14.83 11.28 3.23
C PRO A 80 14.47 10.80 4.63
N GLN A 81 13.39 11.30 5.22
CA GLN A 81 12.89 10.88 6.53
C GLN A 81 11.58 10.08 6.44
N ARG A 82 11.02 9.90 5.25
CA ARG A 82 9.64 9.42 5.06
C ARG A 82 9.49 8.29 4.06
N MET A 83 10.21 8.34 2.95
CA MET A 83 10.14 7.31 1.91
C MET A 83 11.19 6.24 2.17
N VAL A 84 10.74 5.01 2.26
CA VAL A 84 11.56 3.84 2.56
C VAL A 84 11.58 2.92 1.35
N PHE A 85 12.75 2.40 1.06
CA PHE A 85 12.92 1.30 0.12
C PHE A 85 13.42 0.06 0.85
N ILE A 86 13.13 -1.11 0.28
CA ILE A 86 13.89 -2.33 0.55
C ILE A 86 14.92 -2.48 -0.56
N GLU A 87 16.18 -2.67 -0.16
CA GLU A 87 17.31 -2.93 -1.06
C GLU A 87 17.77 -4.38 -0.90
N ASN A 88 18.06 -5.06 -2.00
CA ASN A 88 18.62 -6.41 -1.98
C ASN A 88 20.16 -6.38 -1.83
N ALA A 89 20.80 -7.54 -1.73
CA ALA A 89 22.24 -7.66 -1.55
C ALA A 89 23.07 -7.06 -2.70
N ASP A 90 22.48 -6.89 -3.89
CA ASP A 90 23.15 -6.29 -5.06
C ASP A 90 22.99 -4.76 -5.10
N GLY A 91 22.37 -4.15 -4.09
CA GLY A 91 22.10 -2.70 -4.04
C GLY A 91 20.90 -2.24 -4.87
N ARG A 92 20.08 -3.18 -5.39
CA ARG A 92 18.85 -2.83 -6.13
C ARG A 92 17.70 -2.57 -5.18
N LYS A 93 17.01 -1.45 -5.35
CA LYS A 93 15.76 -1.13 -4.65
C LYS A 93 14.62 -1.94 -5.26
N VAL A 94 13.92 -2.70 -4.43
CA VAL A 94 12.97 -3.73 -4.86
C VAL A 94 11.57 -3.56 -4.27
N ALA A 95 11.40 -2.65 -3.32
CA ALA A 95 10.10 -2.29 -2.75
C ALA A 95 10.15 -0.87 -2.21
N THR A 96 8.99 -0.22 -2.10
CA THR A 96 8.86 1.14 -1.60
C THR A 96 7.58 1.34 -0.81
N ALA A 97 7.60 2.24 0.17
CA ALA A 97 6.44 2.80 0.85
C ALA A 97 6.83 4.12 1.52
N THR A 98 5.87 5.04 1.65
CA THR A 98 6.12 6.36 2.22
C THR A 98 5.24 6.65 3.44
N ALA A 99 5.87 7.07 4.55
CA ALA A 99 5.22 7.66 5.71
C ALA A 99 4.82 9.11 5.40
N TYR A 100 3.62 9.33 4.89
CA TYR A 100 3.24 10.61 4.33
C TYR A 100 2.01 11.22 5.03
N TYR A 101 1.37 12.15 4.38
CA TYR A 101 0.13 12.82 4.77
C TYR A 101 -0.76 13.00 3.54
N ASP A 102 -2.02 13.42 3.73
CA ASP A 102 -2.88 13.74 2.58
C ASP A 102 -2.46 15.03 1.90
N VAL A 103 -1.53 14.94 0.96
CA VAL A 103 -1.02 16.07 0.16
C VAL A 103 -2.11 16.77 -0.68
N LEU A 104 -3.22 16.10 -0.93
CA LEU A 104 -4.34 16.66 -1.69
C LEU A 104 -5.35 17.41 -0.80
N GLY A 105 -5.13 17.45 0.52
CA GLY A 105 -5.96 18.19 1.47
C GLY A 105 -7.40 17.69 1.62
N ARG A 106 -7.65 16.41 1.32
CA ARG A 106 -8.98 15.77 1.40
C ARG A 106 -9.35 15.39 2.83
N ASP A 107 -8.33 15.17 3.66
CA ASP A 107 -8.45 14.78 5.06
C ASP A 107 -7.82 15.84 5.96
N LYS A 108 -8.63 16.36 6.90
CA LYS A 108 -8.21 17.38 7.85
C LYS A 108 -7.92 16.81 9.25
N SER A 109 -7.91 15.48 9.41
CA SER A 109 -7.69 14.83 10.71
C SER A 109 -6.26 15.03 11.24
N GLY A 110 -5.29 15.27 10.35
CA GLY A 110 -3.87 15.29 10.70
C GLY A 110 -3.25 13.89 10.80
N ASP A 111 -3.95 12.85 10.40
CA ASP A 111 -3.46 11.47 10.39
C ASP A 111 -2.34 11.26 9.38
N GLY A 112 -1.45 10.31 9.66
CA GLY A 112 -0.47 9.84 8.70
C GLY A 112 -1.13 9.04 7.58
N TRP A 113 -0.59 9.14 6.36
CA TRP A 113 -1.04 8.36 5.23
C TRP A 113 0.07 7.44 4.76
N LEU A 114 -0.19 6.12 4.79
CA LEU A 114 0.69 5.14 4.16
C LEU A 114 0.50 5.27 2.65
N HIS A 115 1.55 5.71 1.96
CA HIS A 115 1.44 6.21 0.59
C HIS A 115 2.30 5.37 -0.33
N TRP A 116 1.75 5.00 -1.52
CA TRP A 116 2.46 4.31 -2.58
C TRP A 116 3.27 3.11 -2.08
N VAL A 117 2.57 2.01 -1.78
CA VAL A 117 3.18 0.76 -1.27
C VAL A 117 3.29 -0.24 -2.40
N ALA A 118 4.49 -0.50 -2.84
CA ALA A 118 4.73 -1.48 -3.89
C ALA A 118 5.93 -2.38 -3.61
N VAL A 119 5.84 -3.61 -4.12
CA VAL A 119 6.96 -4.55 -4.24
C VAL A 119 7.14 -4.85 -5.72
N HIS A 120 8.36 -4.66 -6.23
CA HIS A 120 8.72 -4.97 -7.61
C HIS A 120 8.31 -6.40 -7.96
N ARG A 121 7.73 -6.60 -9.14
CA ARG A 121 7.08 -7.86 -9.55
C ARG A 121 7.95 -9.11 -9.34
N GLU A 122 9.24 -9.03 -9.66
CA GLU A 122 10.19 -10.14 -9.50
C GLU A 122 10.48 -10.50 -8.03
N TYR A 123 10.10 -9.63 -7.11
CA TYR A 123 10.32 -9.77 -5.68
C TYR A 123 9.04 -9.99 -4.87
N GLN A 124 7.89 -10.04 -5.53
CA GLN A 124 6.63 -10.43 -4.91
C GLN A 124 6.67 -11.88 -4.44
N GLY A 125 5.87 -12.20 -3.41
CA GLY A 125 5.86 -13.54 -2.80
C GLY A 125 7.06 -13.88 -1.92
N LYS A 126 8.04 -12.98 -1.78
CA LYS A 126 9.26 -13.18 -0.95
C LYS A 126 9.11 -12.66 0.49
N GLY A 127 7.90 -12.33 0.93
CA GLY A 127 7.65 -11.89 2.31
C GLY A 127 8.05 -10.45 2.64
N LEU A 128 8.23 -9.57 1.63
CA LEU A 128 8.75 -8.20 1.81
C LEU A 128 7.69 -7.19 2.25
N SER A 129 6.40 -7.40 1.90
CA SER A 129 5.35 -6.40 2.12
C SER A 129 5.08 -6.11 3.61
N LYS A 130 4.94 -7.15 4.45
CA LYS A 130 4.67 -6.97 5.89
C LYS A 130 5.82 -6.28 6.62
N PRO A 131 7.10 -6.67 6.44
CA PRO A 131 8.24 -5.94 6.98
C PRO A 131 8.28 -4.48 6.56
N LEU A 132 8.09 -4.18 5.26
CA LEU A 132 8.08 -2.82 4.73
C LEU A 132 7.02 -1.95 5.41
N ILE A 133 5.77 -2.41 5.42
CA ILE A 133 4.66 -1.67 6.01
C ILE A 133 4.88 -1.49 7.51
N SER A 134 5.25 -2.55 8.23
CA SER A 134 5.54 -2.47 9.67
C SER A 134 6.64 -1.44 9.96
N TYR A 135 7.70 -1.40 9.15
CA TYR A 135 8.78 -0.44 9.31
C TYR A 135 8.29 1.00 9.07
N VAL A 136 7.55 1.24 7.98
CA VAL A 136 7.03 2.58 7.64
C VAL A 136 6.01 3.08 8.67
N LEU A 137 5.18 2.20 9.25
CA LEU A 137 4.31 2.57 10.37
C LEU A 137 5.10 3.00 11.62
N ASN A 138 6.26 2.39 11.90
CA ASN A 138 7.16 2.83 12.96
C ASN A 138 7.82 4.18 12.62
N VAL A 139 8.15 4.43 11.34
CA VAL A 139 8.59 5.76 10.88
C VAL A 139 7.51 6.80 11.13
N MET A 140 6.24 6.52 10.75
CA MET A 140 5.11 7.42 11.04
C MET A 140 5.00 7.76 12.52
N ARG A 141 5.04 6.74 13.38
CA ARG A 141 5.01 6.96 14.84
C ARG A 141 6.17 7.83 15.31
N GLY A 142 7.37 7.60 14.79
CA GLY A 142 8.56 8.42 15.07
C GLY A 142 8.42 9.88 14.60
N LEU A 143 7.62 10.14 13.58
CA LEU A 143 7.27 11.47 13.09
C LEU A 143 6.12 12.14 13.89
N GLY A 144 5.59 11.48 14.93
CA GLY A 144 4.55 12.02 15.81
C GLY A 144 3.11 11.70 15.41
N TYR A 145 2.88 10.90 14.37
CA TYR A 145 1.52 10.46 14.05
C TYR A 145 1.05 9.42 15.07
N THR A 146 -0.24 9.47 15.41
CA THR A 146 -0.91 8.49 16.29
C THR A 146 -1.79 7.53 15.52
N HIS A 147 -2.23 7.93 14.33
CA HIS A 147 -3.08 7.15 13.43
C HIS A 147 -2.47 7.12 12.02
N ALA A 148 -2.73 6.01 11.33
CA ALA A 148 -2.39 5.84 9.92
C ALA A 148 -3.62 5.48 9.10
N LYS A 149 -3.74 6.09 7.93
CA LYS A 149 -4.74 5.76 6.90
C LYS A 149 -4.06 5.22 5.66
N ILE A 150 -4.74 4.36 4.92
CA ILE A 150 -4.31 3.91 3.60
C ILE A 150 -5.50 3.83 2.64
N PRO A 151 -5.49 4.62 1.54
CA PRO A 151 -6.41 4.44 0.42
C PRO A 151 -5.99 3.23 -0.40
N THR A 152 -6.96 2.44 -0.83
CA THR A 152 -6.75 1.27 -1.68
C THR A 152 -8.00 0.99 -2.50
N GLN A 153 -8.08 -0.16 -3.13
CA GLN A 153 -9.21 -0.57 -3.96
C GLN A 153 -9.45 -2.09 -3.90
N SER A 154 -10.67 -2.52 -4.25
CA SER A 154 -11.06 -3.93 -4.26
C SER A 154 -10.22 -4.79 -5.21
N THR A 155 -9.73 -4.21 -6.32
CA THR A 155 -8.85 -4.89 -7.28
C THR A 155 -7.49 -5.25 -6.68
N SER A 156 -7.06 -4.55 -5.63
CA SER A 156 -5.83 -4.84 -4.86
C SER A 156 -6.12 -5.68 -3.60
N TRP A 157 -7.02 -6.65 -3.71
CA TRP A 157 -7.49 -7.49 -2.58
C TRP A 157 -6.36 -8.19 -1.83
N VAL A 158 -5.27 -8.55 -2.51
CA VAL A 158 -4.08 -9.15 -1.85
C VAL A 158 -3.41 -8.14 -0.91
N ALA A 159 -3.27 -6.88 -1.35
CA ALA A 159 -2.75 -5.81 -0.50
C ALA A 159 -3.71 -5.52 0.66
N CYS A 160 -5.03 -5.50 0.40
CA CYS A 160 -6.04 -5.37 1.46
C CYS A 160 -5.85 -6.43 2.54
N LYS A 161 -5.63 -7.71 2.15
CA LYS A 161 -5.35 -8.79 3.11
C LYS A 161 -4.11 -8.50 3.95
N VAL A 162 -3.03 -8.02 3.34
CA VAL A 162 -1.79 -7.68 4.06
C VAL A 162 -2.04 -6.56 5.08
N TYR A 163 -2.80 -5.53 4.72
CA TYR A 163 -3.15 -4.45 5.64
C TYR A 163 -4.01 -4.93 6.81
N LEU A 164 -5.01 -5.77 6.53
CA LEU A 164 -5.85 -6.38 7.57
C LEU A 164 -5.02 -7.27 8.51
N ASP A 165 -4.10 -8.09 7.98
CA ASP A 165 -3.16 -8.91 8.76
C ASP A 165 -2.27 -8.05 9.69
N LEU A 166 -2.00 -6.80 9.30
CA LEU A 166 -1.24 -5.83 10.09
C LEU A 166 -2.11 -4.98 11.03
N GLY A 167 -3.39 -5.33 11.20
CA GLY A 167 -4.30 -4.69 12.15
C GLY A 167 -4.97 -3.42 11.65
N PHE A 168 -4.91 -3.11 10.36
CA PHE A 168 -5.78 -2.10 9.78
C PHE A 168 -7.23 -2.58 9.79
N ARG A 169 -8.16 -1.65 9.90
CA ARG A 169 -9.60 -1.90 9.85
C ARG A 169 -10.25 -1.05 8.76
N PRO A 170 -11.32 -1.55 8.11
CA PRO A 170 -12.07 -0.78 7.14
C PRO A 170 -12.70 0.47 7.76
N ILE A 171 -12.64 1.59 7.03
CA ILE A 171 -13.48 2.76 7.31
C ILE A 171 -14.42 3.03 6.13
N PRO A 172 -15.69 3.37 6.39
CA PRO A 172 -16.63 3.70 5.34
C PRO A 172 -16.30 5.07 4.75
N LYS A 173 -15.79 5.09 3.51
CA LYS A 173 -15.52 6.33 2.76
C LYS A 173 -16.75 6.82 1.98
N ASN A 174 -17.46 5.89 1.37
CA ASN A 174 -18.73 6.07 0.68
C ASN A 174 -19.57 4.84 1.02
N ALA A 175 -20.57 5.01 1.89
CA ALA A 175 -21.20 3.90 2.61
C ALA A 175 -21.66 2.72 1.70
N VAL A 176 -22.20 3.00 0.51
CA VAL A 176 -22.71 1.96 -0.39
C VAL A 176 -21.58 1.29 -1.20
N ASN A 177 -20.71 2.08 -1.84
CA ASN A 177 -19.69 1.55 -2.75
C ASN A 177 -18.54 0.88 -1.98
N SER A 178 -18.08 1.48 -0.88
CA SER A 178 -17.03 0.86 -0.06
C SER A 178 -17.50 -0.44 0.58
N ARG A 179 -18.79 -0.53 0.96
CA ARG A 179 -19.38 -1.78 1.48
C ARG A 179 -19.27 -2.90 0.45
N LYS A 180 -19.70 -2.67 -0.80
CA LYS A 180 -19.57 -3.67 -1.90
C LYS A 180 -18.13 -4.09 -2.12
N GLY A 181 -17.19 -3.15 -2.08
CA GLY A 181 -15.77 -3.46 -2.20
C GLY A 181 -15.27 -4.37 -1.06
N TRP A 182 -15.70 -4.11 0.19
CA TRP A 182 -15.34 -4.97 1.33
C TRP A 182 -16.01 -6.34 1.29
N GLU A 183 -17.22 -6.46 0.76
CA GLU A 183 -17.91 -7.73 0.52
C GLU A 183 -17.15 -8.58 -0.51
N ILE A 184 -16.56 -7.94 -1.56
CA ILE A 184 -15.66 -8.60 -2.51
C ILE A 184 -14.38 -9.07 -1.81
N VAL A 185 -13.71 -8.19 -1.07
CA VAL A 185 -12.47 -8.56 -0.34
C VAL A 185 -12.75 -9.68 0.66
N LYS A 186 -13.92 -9.66 1.35
CA LYS A 186 -14.36 -10.75 2.24
C LYS A 186 -14.48 -12.06 1.47
N ALA A 187 -15.15 -12.07 0.32
CA ALA A 187 -15.32 -13.28 -0.50
C ALA A 187 -13.99 -13.86 -0.97
N LEU A 188 -13.00 -13.01 -1.29
CA LEU A 188 -11.71 -13.43 -1.82
C LEU A 188 -10.68 -13.83 -0.75
N THR A 189 -10.82 -13.33 0.48
CA THR A 189 -9.80 -13.52 1.53
C THR A 189 -10.30 -14.29 2.76
N ASP A 190 -11.60 -14.29 2.98
CA ASP A 190 -12.27 -14.74 4.21
C ASP A 190 -11.61 -14.22 5.51
N HIS A 191 -11.06 -13.00 5.45
CA HIS A 191 -10.30 -12.44 6.56
C HIS A 191 -11.21 -12.17 7.78
N PRO A 192 -10.81 -12.56 9.01
CA PRO A 192 -11.64 -12.42 10.21
C PRO A 192 -11.99 -10.97 10.56
N ALA A 193 -11.13 -10.00 10.26
CA ALA A 193 -11.44 -8.57 10.44
C ALA A 193 -12.63 -8.08 9.60
N LEU A 194 -13.08 -8.86 8.62
CA LEU A 194 -14.25 -8.59 7.79
C LEU A 194 -15.48 -9.43 8.19
N ALA A 195 -15.54 -9.93 9.40
CA ALA A 195 -16.67 -10.76 9.89
C ALA A 195 -18.02 -10.05 9.83
N SER A 196 -18.06 -8.73 9.88
CA SER A 196 -19.30 -7.92 9.78
C SER A 196 -19.79 -7.72 8.33
N PHE A 197 -19.01 -8.14 7.33
CA PHE A 197 -19.38 -8.06 5.91
C PHE A 197 -19.86 -9.43 5.41
N SER A 198 -20.92 -9.43 4.61
CA SER A 198 -21.34 -10.62 3.87
C SER A 198 -20.40 -10.81 2.67
N PRO A 199 -20.02 -12.05 2.32
CA PRO A 199 -19.25 -12.27 1.10
C PRO A 199 -20.08 -11.99 -0.15
N ALA A 200 -19.49 -11.28 -1.14
CA ALA A 200 -20.14 -11.02 -2.42
C ALA A 200 -20.32 -12.31 -3.24
N ALA A 201 -21.39 -12.38 -4.02
CA ALA A 201 -21.59 -13.47 -5.00
C ALA A 201 -20.63 -13.31 -6.20
N MET A 202 -20.33 -14.39 -6.92
CA MET A 202 -19.35 -14.36 -8.04
C MET A 202 -19.71 -13.34 -9.12
N GLU A 203 -20.99 -13.19 -9.46
CA GLU A 203 -21.47 -12.19 -10.41
C GLU A 203 -21.29 -10.73 -9.95
N GLU A 204 -21.15 -10.53 -8.66
CA GLU A 204 -20.88 -9.21 -8.07
C GLU A 204 -19.38 -8.89 -7.99
N ILE A 205 -18.54 -9.94 -7.98
CA ILE A 205 -17.08 -9.82 -7.91
C ILE A 205 -16.50 -9.45 -9.27
N LEU A 206 -16.92 -10.13 -10.32
CA LEU A 206 -16.30 -10.02 -11.64
C LEU A 206 -16.70 -8.73 -12.36
N ALA A 207 -15.71 -8.06 -12.94
CA ALA A 207 -15.92 -7.01 -13.93
C ALA A 207 -16.55 -7.62 -15.18
N LYS A 208 -17.51 -6.90 -15.79
CA LYS A 208 -18.14 -7.31 -17.05
C LYS A 208 -17.22 -7.01 -18.23
#